data_8dd38bdcebb8b9fdd6ebb4462a4e3171
#
_entry.id   8dd38bdcebb8b9fdd6ebb4462a4e3171
#
_cell.length_a   1.000
_cell.length_b   1.000
_cell.length_c   1.000
_cell.angle_alpha   90.00
_cell.angle_beta   90.00
_cell.angle_gamma   90.00
#
_symmetry.space_group_name_H-M   'P 1'
#
loop_
_entity.id
_entity.type
_entity.pdbx_description
1 polymer ?
#
loop_
_entity_poly.entity_id
_entity_poly.type
_entity_poly.pdbx_seq_one_letter_code
_entity_poly.pdbx_strand_id
1 'polypeptide(L)'
;MNLEKVADNVLDHIAIAVPKIEPVLEQYSKLFGAEITLPKIVSEQGIRMAYIHFQNVKIELIEPLNEQSPIAKFLERNPKGAMHHFCAVTTDAEESSKKIKNNKMRALGEPSEGHHGQKMFFMHPSDTSSILVEIVENKNGKGIKYEN
;
A
#
# COMPACT_ATOMS: atom_id res chain seq x y z
N MET A 1 7.64 24.59 10.42
CA MET A 1 6.96 24.07 9.25
C MET A 1 5.47 24.00 9.55
N ASN A 2 4.65 24.69 8.79
CA ASN A 2 3.22 24.83 9.09
C ASN A 2 2.40 23.93 8.16
N LEU A 3 2.43 22.63 8.42
CA LEU A 3 1.73 21.64 7.60
C LEU A 3 0.35 21.29 8.16
N GLU A 4 -0.62 21.17 7.28
CA GLU A 4 -1.93 20.61 7.63
C GLU A 4 -1.82 19.08 7.69
N LYS A 5 -2.50 18.50 8.67
CA LYS A 5 -2.60 17.03 8.78
C LYS A 5 -3.41 16.49 7.59
N VAL A 6 -2.84 15.55 6.85
CA VAL A 6 -3.46 15.01 5.62
C VAL A 6 -4.11 13.64 5.82
N ALA A 7 -3.74 12.92 6.86
CA ALA A 7 -4.27 11.60 7.17
C ALA A 7 -4.23 11.37 8.67
N ASP A 8 -4.88 10.32 9.14
CA ASP A 8 -4.82 9.90 10.52
C ASP A 8 -3.50 9.19 10.83
N ASN A 9 -3.15 9.06 12.10
CA ASN A 9 -1.95 8.34 12.52
C ASN A 9 -2.18 6.83 12.61
N VAL A 10 -2.87 6.29 11.62
CA VAL A 10 -3.21 4.87 11.51
C VAL A 10 -2.64 4.34 10.20
N LEU A 11 -1.82 3.29 10.28
CA LEU A 11 -1.37 2.59 9.09
C LEU A 11 -2.39 1.49 8.74
N ASP A 12 -2.74 1.42 7.47
CA ASP A 12 -3.52 0.30 6.94
C ASP A 12 -2.60 -0.89 6.66
N HIS A 13 -1.52 -0.66 5.93
CA HIS A 13 -0.58 -1.72 5.58
C HIS A 13 0.80 -1.19 5.25
N ILE A 14 1.76 -2.11 5.23
CA ILE A 14 3.10 -1.93 4.67
C ILE A 14 3.20 -2.90 3.49
N ALA A 15 3.53 -2.40 2.31
CA ALA A 15 3.64 -3.21 1.11
C ALA A 15 5.08 -3.62 0.84
N ILE A 16 5.28 -4.90 0.59
CA ILE A 16 6.58 -5.47 0.23
C ILE A 16 6.43 -6.11 -1.16
N ALA A 17 7.23 -5.65 -2.11
CA ALA A 17 7.33 -6.26 -3.43
C ALA A 17 8.23 -7.48 -3.35
N VAL A 18 7.77 -8.60 -3.89
CA VAL A 18 8.49 -9.87 -3.87
C VAL A 18 8.43 -10.54 -5.24
N PRO A 19 9.45 -11.32 -5.63
CA PRO A 19 9.41 -12.06 -6.89
C PRO A 19 8.38 -13.19 -6.88
N LYS A 20 8.12 -13.81 -5.71
CA LYS A 20 7.11 -14.86 -5.50
C LYS A 20 6.47 -14.73 -4.14
N ILE A 21 5.14 -14.73 -4.11
CA ILE A 21 4.36 -14.56 -2.87
C ILE A 21 4.42 -15.80 -1.98
N GLU A 22 4.24 -16.98 -2.53
CA GLU A 22 4.03 -18.21 -1.77
C GLU A 22 5.15 -18.52 -0.75
N PRO A 23 6.43 -18.44 -1.11
CA PRO A 23 7.50 -18.70 -0.13
C PRO A 23 7.49 -17.72 1.03
N VAL A 24 7.13 -16.47 0.78
CA VAL A 24 7.11 -15.43 1.82
C VAL A 24 5.91 -15.64 2.74
N LEU A 25 4.74 -15.98 2.20
CA LEU A 25 3.57 -16.33 3.02
C LEU A 25 3.89 -17.48 3.96
N GLU A 26 4.49 -18.54 3.45
CA GLU A 26 4.86 -19.71 4.26
C GLU A 26 5.86 -19.32 5.36
N GLN A 27 6.90 -18.58 4.99
CA GLN A 27 7.95 -18.17 5.92
C GLN A 27 7.37 -17.31 7.06
N TYR A 28 6.60 -16.27 6.73
CA TYR A 28 6.08 -15.33 7.72
C TYR A 28 5.01 -15.97 8.60
N SER A 29 4.16 -16.83 8.00
CA SER A 29 3.18 -17.58 8.78
C SER A 29 3.85 -18.46 9.83
N LYS A 30 4.93 -19.15 9.47
CA LYS A 30 5.67 -20.02 10.40
C LYS A 30 6.48 -19.24 11.42
N LEU A 31 7.15 -18.16 11.00
CA LEU A 31 8.00 -17.38 11.89
C LEU A 31 7.20 -16.60 12.93
N PHE A 32 6.04 -16.07 12.55
CA PHE A 32 5.30 -15.13 13.39
C PHE A 32 3.93 -15.63 13.82
N GLY A 33 3.50 -16.81 13.33
CA GLY A 33 2.17 -17.32 13.60
C GLY A 33 1.05 -16.43 13.06
N ALA A 34 1.36 -15.63 12.05
CA ALA A 34 0.42 -14.67 11.48
C ALA A 34 -0.59 -15.35 10.54
N GLU A 35 -1.82 -14.86 10.56
CA GLU A 35 -2.83 -15.28 9.59
C GLU A 35 -2.51 -14.71 8.21
N ILE A 36 -2.80 -15.47 7.17
CA ILE A 36 -2.52 -15.09 5.80
C ILE A 36 -3.78 -15.19 4.94
N THR A 37 -3.84 -14.40 3.87
CA THR A 37 -4.86 -14.56 2.84
C THR A 37 -4.30 -15.36 1.66
N LEU A 38 -5.18 -15.90 0.84
CA LEU A 38 -4.78 -16.52 -0.42
C LEU A 38 -4.41 -15.44 -1.44
N PRO A 39 -3.41 -15.70 -2.30
CA PRO A 39 -3.05 -14.75 -3.36
C PRO A 39 -4.22 -14.48 -4.31
N LYS A 40 -4.38 -13.22 -4.69
CA LYS A 40 -5.40 -12.76 -5.64
C LYS A 40 -4.76 -11.99 -6.77
N ILE A 41 -5.32 -12.12 -7.97
CA ILE A 41 -4.90 -11.35 -9.13
C ILE A 41 -5.65 -10.03 -9.15
N VAL A 42 -4.91 -8.93 -9.29
CA VAL A 42 -5.45 -7.58 -9.48
C VAL A 42 -4.98 -7.10 -10.85
N SER A 43 -5.73 -7.48 -11.88
CA SER A 43 -5.37 -7.25 -13.29
C SER A 43 -5.18 -5.77 -13.61
N GLU A 44 -6.00 -4.89 -13.04
CA GLU A 44 -5.95 -3.45 -13.26
C GLU A 44 -4.63 -2.83 -12.78
N GLN A 45 -3.99 -3.46 -11.82
CA GLN A 45 -2.70 -3.02 -11.26
C GLN A 45 -1.53 -3.85 -11.76
N GLY A 46 -1.79 -4.91 -12.52
CA GLY A 46 -0.75 -5.80 -13.05
C GLY A 46 -0.02 -6.60 -11.98
N ILE A 47 -0.69 -6.95 -10.89
CA ILE A 47 -0.08 -7.64 -9.76
C ILE A 47 -0.89 -8.85 -9.28
N ARG A 48 -0.22 -9.76 -8.59
CA ARG A 48 -0.83 -10.65 -7.60
C ARG A 48 -0.55 -10.08 -6.22
N MET A 49 -1.44 -10.29 -5.29
CA MET A 49 -1.27 -9.79 -3.92
C MET A 49 -1.80 -10.76 -2.89
N ALA A 50 -1.27 -10.68 -1.68
CA ALA A 50 -1.75 -11.39 -0.51
C ALA A 50 -1.43 -10.59 0.74
N TYR A 51 -2.15 -10.86 1.83
CA TYR A 51 -1.92 -10.19 3.11
C TYR A 51 -1.40 -11.14 4.16
N ILE A 52 -0.56 -10.60 5.03
CA ILE A 52 -0.12 -11.22 6.28
C ILE A 52 -0.61 -10.32 7.39
N HIS A 53 -1.47 -10.85 8.27
CA HIS A 53 -2.11 -10.08 9.32
C HIS A 53 -1.31 -10.15 10.62
N PHE A 54 -0.58 -9.07 10.94
CA PHE A 54 -0.10 -8.84 12.29
C PHE A 54 -1.23 -8.20 13.11
N GLN A 55 -1.11 -8.21 14.43
CA GLN A 55 -2.16 -7.66 15.31
C GLN A 55 -2.37 -6.17 15.11
N ASN A 56 -1.32 -5.43 14.77
CA ASN A 56 -1.32 -3.97 14.69
C ASN A 56 -1.23 -3.39 13.27
N VAL A 57 -0.86 -4.19 12.28
CA VAL A 57 -0.74 -3.74 10.89
C VAL A 57 -0.75 -4.96 9.96
N LYS A 58 -1.21 -4.77 8.72
CA LYS A 58 -1.08 -5.79 7.67
C LYS A 58 0.20 -5.57 6.88
N ILE A 59 0.81 -6.66 6.46
CA ILE A 59 1.81 -6.66 5.40
C ILE A 59 1.09 -7.05 4.11
N GLU A 60 1.22 -6.22 3.08
CA GLU A 60 0.73 -6.53 1.74
C GLU A 60 1.89 -7.03 0.89
N LEU A 61 1.82 -8.26 0.42
CA LEU A 61 2.80 -8.77 -0.53
C LEU A 61 2.29 -8.51 -1.95
N ILE A 62 3.14 -7.95 -2.80
CA ILE A 62 2.82 -7.69 -4.19
C ILE A 62 3.86 -8.34 -5.10
N GLU A 63 3.37 -9.03 -6.12
CA GLU A 63 4.17 -9.77 -7.10
C GLU A 63 3.74 -9.32 -8.50
N PRO A 64 4.66 -9.05 -9.44
CA PRO A 64 4.28 -8.65 -10.78
C PRO A 64 3.61 -9.80 -11.53
N LEU A 65 2.53 -9.51 -12.27
CA LEU A 65 1.89 -10.48 -13.17
C LEU A 65 2.77 -10.81 -14.37
N ASN A 66 3.52 -9.82 -14.87
CA ASN A 66 4.33 -9.92 -16.06
C ASN A 66 5.36 -8.79 -16.10
N GLU A 67 6.16 -8.75 -17.15
CA GLU A 67 7.21 -7.74 -17.31
C GLU A 67 6.70 -6.31 -17.49
N GLN A 68 5.44 -6.13 -17.87
CA GLN A 68 4.83 -4.82 -18.01
C GLN A 68 4.29 -4.26 -16.69
N SER A 69 4.28 -5.06 -15.64
CA SER A 69 3.85 -4.60 -14.32
C SER A 69 4.75 -3.47 -13.79
N PRO A 70 4.17 -2.43 -13.16
CA PRO A 70 4.98 -1.40 -12.51
C PRO A 70 5.95 -1.95 -11.45
N ILE A 71 5.61 -3.09 -10.84
CA ILE A 71 6.44 -3.74 -9.83
C ILE A 71 7.64 -4.46 -10.45
N ALA A 72 7.56 -4.85 -11.73
CA ALA A 72 8.67 -5.53 -12.40
C ALA A 72 9.95 -4.68 -12.41
N LYS A 73 9.84 -3.38 -12.73
CA LYS A 73 10.99 -2.46 -12.71
C LYS A 73 11.56 -2.27 -11.31
N PHE A 74 10.70 -2.21 -10.32
CA PHE A 74 11.13 -2.10 -8.93
C PHE A 74 11.96 -3.32 -8.53
N LEU A 75 11.54 -4.52 -8.93
CA LEU A 75 12.25 -5.77 -8.63
C LEU A 75 13.54 -5.94 -9.42
N GLU A 76 13.70 -5.30 -10.58
CA GLU A 76 15.00 -5.27 -11.27
C GLU A 76 16.09 -4.68 -10.37
N ARG A 77 15.75 -3.66 -9.61
CA ARG A 77 16.67 -3.00 -8.66
C ARG A 77 16.70 -3.69 -7.30
N ASN A 78 15.72 -4.54 -7.02
CA ASN A 78 15.56 -5.24 -5.74
C ASN A 78 15.17 -6.70 -5.99
N PRO A 79 16.08 -7.51 -6.58
CA PRO A 79 15.71 -8.83 -7.11
C PRO A 79 15.25 -9.83 -6.05
N LYS A 80 15.59 -9.62 -4.79
CA LYS A 80 15.13 -10.47 -3.68
C LYS A 80 13.87 -9.93 -3.01
N GLY A 81 13.39 -8.77 -3.45
CA GLY A 81 12.28 -8.07 -2.85
C GLY A 81 12.73 -6.93 -1.94
N ALA A 82 11.84 -6.00 -1.70
CA ALA A 82 12.07 -4.87 -0.81
C ALA A 82 10.73 -4.22 -0.42
N MET A 83 10.77 -3.42 0.63
CA MET A 83 9.65 -2.57 1.01
C MET A 83 9.34 -1.59 -0.13
N HIS A 84 8.06 -1.53 -0.55
CA HIS A 84 7.62 -0.72 -1.67
C HIS A 84 6.92 0.57 -1.24
N HIS A 85 5.99 0.47 -0.31
CA HIS A 85 5.27 1.63 0.22
C HIS A 85 4.63 1.29 1.56
N PHE A 86 4.14 2.32 2.25
CA PHE A 86 3.19 2.12 3.33
C PHE A 86 1.93 2.93 3.06
N CYS A 87 0.84 2.55 3.70
CA CYS A 87 -0.47 3.16 3.50
C CYS A 87 -1.01 3.70 4.82
N ALA A 88 -1.33 4.99 4.83
CA ALA A 88 -2.01 5.65 5.95
C ALA A 88 -3.50 5.81 5.65
N VAL A 89 -4.32 5.81 6.69
CA VAL A 89 -5.79 5.89 6.60
C VAL A 89 -6.25 7.34 6.71
N THR A 90 -7.21 7.72 5.90
CA THR A 90 -7.95 8.97 6.05
C THR A 90 -9.46 8.68 6.06
N THR A 91 -10.23 9.58 6.66
CA THR A 91 -11.69 9.49 6.60
C THR A 91 -12.28 10.13 5.34
N ASP A 92 -11.48 10.93 4.61
CA ASP A 92 -11.90 11.63 3.40
C ASP A 92 -10.71 11.86 2.47
N ALA A 93 -10.61 11.04 1.42
CA ALA A 93 -9.48 11.10 0.48
C ALA A 93 -9.46 12.40 -0.35
N GLU A 94 -10.63 12.94 -0.71
CA GLU A 94 -10.72 14.19 -1.45
C GLU A 94 -10.18 15.36 -0.62
N GLU A 95 -10.55 15.43 0.65
CA GLU A 95 -10.07 16.46 1.56
C GLU A 95 -8.56 16.29 1.82
N SER A 96 -8.08 15.08 1.99
CA SER A 96 -6.64 14.78 2.12
C SER A 96 -5.85 15.28 0.91
N SER A 97 -6.38 15.04 -0.29
CA SER A 97 -5.75 15.51 -1.54
C SER A 97 -5.64 17.04 -1.59
N LYS A 98 -6.69 17.75 -1.15
CA LYS A 98 -6.64 19.22 -1.06
C LYS A 98 -5.58 19.69 -0.07
N LYS A 99 -5.50 19.08 1.10
CA LYS A 99 -4.52 19.42 2.13
C LYS A 99 -3.08 19.18 1.68
N ILE A 100 -2.84 18.14 0.91
CA ILE A 100 -1.53 17.89 0.28
C ILE A 100 -1.13 19.07 -0.60
N LYS A 101 -2.05 19.55 -1.43
CA LYS A 101 -1.81 20.72 -2.29
C LYS A 101 -1.57 21.99 -1.45
N ASN A 102 -2.34 22.19 -0.39
CA ASN A 102 -2.14 23.32 0.54
C ASN A 102 -0.76 23.27 1.20
N ASN A 103 -0.25 22.08 1.47
CA ASN A 103 1.10 21.86 2.00
C ASN A 103 2.19 22.04 0.94
N LYS A 104 1.81 22.37 -0.30
CA LYS A 104 2.72 22.48 -1.47
C LYS A 104 3.41 21.14 -1.79
N MET A 105 2.75 20.05 -1.45
CA MET A 105 3.18 18.69 -1.76
C MET A 105 2.41 18.16 -2.98
N ARG A 106 2.93 17.11 -3.60
CA ARG A 106 2.39 16.56 -4.84
C ARG A 106 1.80 15.17 -4.61
N ALA A 107 0.70 14.90 -5.27
CA ALA A 107 0.17 13.56 -5.43
C ALA A 107 0.54 13.01 -6.82
N LEU A 108 0.62 11.69 -6.94
CA LEU A 108 0.85 11.01 -8.23
C LEU A 108 -0.43 10.86 -9.05
N GLY A 109 -1.50 11.50 -8.65
CA GLY A 109 -2.79 11.50 -9.34
C GLY A 109 -3.89 11.95 -8.39
N GLU A 110 -5.08 12.12 -8.92
CA GLU A 110 -6.26 12.43 -8.11
C GLU A 110 -6.76 11.15 -7.41
N PRO A 111 -7.49 11.29 -6.28
CA PRO A 111 -8.09 10.14 -5.63
C PRO A 111 -8.94 9.32 -6.60
N SER A 112 -8.74 8.01 -6.58
CA SER A 112 -9.45 7.07 -7.43
C SER A 112 -9.77 5.81 -6.66
N GLU A 113 -10.74 5.03 -7.16
CA GLU A 113 -11.15 3.79 -6.52
C GLU A 113 -10.05 2.72 -6.66
N GLY A 114 -9.60 2.16 -5.53
CA GLY A 114 -8.69 1.03 -5.48
C GLY A 114 -9.40 -0.30 -5.67
N HIS A 115 -8.64 -1.40 -5.64
CA HIS A 115 -9.18 -2.74 -5.89
C HIS A 115 -10.18 -3.23 -4.83
N HIS A 116 -10.24 -2.59 -3.68
CA HIS A 116 -11.23 -2.88 -2.62
C HIS A 116 -12.41 -1.90 -2.63
N GLY A 117 -12.52 -1.03 -3.62
CA GLY A 117 -13.59 -0.07 -3.74
C GLY A 117 -13.40 1.20 -2.92
N GLN A 118 -12.37 1.32 -2.09
CA GLN A 118 -12.05 2.53 -1.36
C GLN A 118 -11.29 3.51 -2.24
N LYS A 119 -11.54 4.80 -2.05
CA LYS A 119 -10.74 5.84 -2.70
C LYS A 119 -9.33 5.87 -2.13
N MET A 120 -8.35 6.04 -2.99
CA MET A 120 -6.95 6.10 -2.61
C MET A 120 -6.17 6.98 -3.58
N PHE A 121 -5.00 7.43 -3.15
CA PHE A 121 -4.01 8.07 -4.00
C PHE A 121 -2.63 7.89 -3.40
N PHE A 122 -1.59 8.16 -4.20
CA PHE A 122 -0.21 8.12 -3.73
C PHE A 122 0.36 9.54 -3.65
N MET A 123 1.14 9.81 -2.61
CA MET A 123 1.97 11.01 -2.51
C MET A 123 3.26 10.82 -3.29
N HIS A 124 3.76 11.90 -3.89
CA HIS A 124 5.01 11.85 -4.63
C HIS A 124 6.18 11.59 -3.67
N PRO A 125 7.03 10.57 -3.94
CA PRO A 125 8.10 10.19 -3.00
C PRO A 125 9.11 11.28 -2.71
N SER A 126 9.33 12.22 -3.63
CA SER A 126 10.22 13.36 -3.38
C SER A 126 9.77 14.24 -2.22
N ASP A 127 8.49 14.22 -1.88
CA ASP A 127 7.91 15.02 -0.80
C ASP A 127 7.78 14.22 0.51
N THR A 128 8.09 12.93 0.50
CA THR A 128 7.96 12.01 1.63
C THR A 128 9.23 11.19 1.87
N SER A 129 10.37 11.84 1.84
CA SER A 129 11.69 11.25 2.15
C SER A 129 12.06 10.07 1.24
N SER A 130 11.68 10.14 -0.03
CA SER A 130 11.89 9.08 -1.04
C SER A 130 11.11 7.79 -0.79
N ILE A 131 10.15 7.82 0.13
CA ILE A 131 9.24 6.70 0.40
C ILE A 131 7.91 6.95 -0.32
N LEU A 132 7.43 5.98 -1.06
CA LEU A 132 6.08 6.04 -1.62
C LEU A 132 5.06 5.89 -0.49
N VAL A 133 4.15 6.83 -0.37
CA VAL A 133 3.10 6.82 0.66
C VAL A 133 1.74 6.77 -0.03
N GLU A 134 0.95 5.77 0.32
CA GLU A 134 -0.44 5.64 -0.10
C GLU A 134 -1.35 6.23 0.97
N ILE A 135 -2.40 6.93 0.55
CA ILE A 135 -3.48 7.38 1.43
C ILE A 135 -4.75 6.66 0.98
N VAL A 136 -5.38 5.93 1.89
CA VAL A 136 -6.62 5.18 1.60
C VAL A 136 -7.75 5.69 2.48
N GLU A 137 -8.93 5.83 1.88
CA GLU A 137 -10.12 6.26 2.61
C GLU A 137 -10.77 5.09 3.34
N ASN A 138 -11.03 5.29 4.63
CA ASN A 138 -11.91 4.46 5.42
C ASN A 138 -12.71 5.37 6.36
N LYS A 139 -14.01 5.45 6.16
CA LYS A 139 -14.89 6.41 6.86
C LYS A 139 -14.85 6.29 8.38
N ASN A 140 -14.50 5.14 8.92
CA ASN A 140 -14.38 4.94 10.36
C ASN A 140 -12.99 5.30 10.93
N GLY A 141 -12.04 5.68 10.07
CA GLY A 141 -10.68 6.04 10.46
C GLY A 141 -9.78 4.88 10.90
N LYS A 142 -10.20 3.65 10.68
CA LYS A 142 -9.45 2.45 11.05
C LYS A 142 -8.82 1.80 9.83
N GLY A 143 -7.84 0.92 10.06
CA GLY A 143 -7.32 0.04 9.01
C GLY A 143 -8.44 -0.82 8.43
N ILE A 144 -8.32 -1.14 7.14
CA ILE A 144 -9.31 -1.93 6.42
C ILE A 144 -9.07 -3.40 6.71
N LYS A 145 -10.14 -4.15 7.01
CA LYS A 145 -10.07 -5.60 7.17
C LYS A 145 -10.31 -6.27 5.82
N TYR A 146 -9.37 -7.11 5.43
CA TYR A 146 -9.50 -7.91 4.21
C TYR A 146 -9.61 -9.37 4.58
N GLU A 147 -10.60 -10.04 4.02
CA GLU A 147 -10.85 -11.46 4.21
C GLU A 147 -10.68 -12.20 2.89
N ASN A 148 -10.49 -13.50 2.97
CA ASN A 148 -10.40 -14.36 1.79
C ASN A 148 -11.75 -14.44 1.03
#